data_17a4c10e197e1be66ff0ac5f01a6b3f3
#
_entry.id   17a4c10e197e1be66ff0ac5f01a6b3f3
#
_cell.length_a   1.000
_cell.length_b   1.000
_cell.length_c   1.000
_cell.angle_alpha   90.00
_cell.angle_beta   90.00
_cell.angle_gamma   90.00
#
_symmetry.space_group_name_H-M   'P 1'
#
loop_
_entity.id
_entity.type
_entity.pdbx_description
1 polymer ?
#
loop_
_entity_poly.entity_id
_entity_poly.type
_entity_poly.pdbx_seq_one_letter_code
_entity_poly.pdbx_strand_id
1 'polypeptide(L)'
;SYTEYLMPGIFVQTLTFASATTAIGMTEDLHKGIIDRFRSLPMARSAVLFGRSISDVVYNGGILLVLMLSGFVVGWSVNSGPVAFVIGVLGCLAYAFAMSWIGVWLGLRLPSVEVAQQVSFIVILPLTFISNVFVPIGTLPEWLQPIAAWNPVSTLTASLRELWGNPNPFPSEGIPAEYPVLVTMGWMVVILAIFAPLGVRSYRSISN
;
A
#
# COMPACT_ATOMS: atom_id res chain seq x y z
N SER A 1 9.33 11.70 20.16
CA SER A 1 9.78 10.33 20.48
C SER A 1 10.17 9.57 19.21
N TYR A 2 11.17 8.68 19.28
CA TYR A 2 11.56 7.83 18.14
C TYR A 2 10.39 6.91 17.71
N THR A 3 9.58 6.47 18.67
CA THR A 3 8.38 5.68 18.42
C THR A 3 7.36 6.44 17.56
N GLU A 4 7.14 7.72 17.84
CA GLU A 4 6.23 8.56 17.06
C GLU A 4 6.73 8.79 15.63
N TYR A 5 8.05 8.81 15.42
CA TYR A 5 8.63 8.86 14.07
C TYR A 5 8.43 7.55 13.33
N LEU A 6 8.67 6.42 14.00
CA LEU A 6 8.75 5.10 13.39
C LEU A 6 7.38 4.49 13.06
N MET A 7 6.38 4.63 13.97
CA MET A 7 5.11 3.93 13.86
C MET A 7 4.32 4.22 12.57
N PRO A 8 4.15 5.48 12.12
CA PRO A 8 3.48 5.74 10.83
C PRO A 8 4.16 5.03 9.66
N GLY A 9 5.49 4.97 9.66
CA GLY A 9 6.26 4.25 8.65
C GLY A 9 6.01 2.75 8.67
N ILE A 10 5.95 2.12 9.85
CA ILE A 10 5.64 0.69 10.00
C ILE A 10 4.24 0.38 9.49
N PHE A 11 3.26 1.24 9.73
CA PHE A 11 1.90 1.07 9.20
C PHE A 11 1.91 1.04 7.67
N VAL A 12 2.54 2.04 7.05
CA VAL A 12 2.65 2.13 5.59
C VAL A 12 3.43 0.96 5.00
N GLN A 13 4.53 0.57 5.62
CA GLN A 13 5.32 -0.59 5.20
C GLN A 13 4.46 -1.85 5.21
N THR A 14 3.75 -2.12 6.30
CA THR A 14 2.89 -3.31 6.43
C THR A 14 1.83 -3.34 5.34
N LEU A 15 1.17 -2.20 5.08
CA LEU A 15 0.18 -2.08 4.00
C LEU A 15 0.80 -2.25 2.60
N THR A 16 2.06 -1.85 2.41
CA THR A 16 2.77 -2.07 1.16
C THR A 16 3.06 -3.56 0.94
N PHE A 17 3.50 -4.27 1.98
CA PHE A 17 3.70 -5.72 1.93
C PHE A 17 2.39 -6.50 1.74
N ALA A 18 1.26 -5.94 2.13
CA ALA A 18 -0.04 -6.55 1.90
C ALA A 18 -0.35 -6.75 0.40
N SER A 19 0.22 -5.94 -0.50
CA SER A 19 0.09 -6.16 -1.95
C SER A 19 0.73 -7.48 -2.40
N ALA A 20 1.80 -7.93 -1.74
CA ALA A 20 2.41 -9.23 -2.00
C ALA A 20 1.47 -10.37 -1.60
N THR A 21 0.82 -10.28 -0.45
CA THR A 21 -0.14 -11.30 -0.02
C THR A 21 -1.35 -11.38 -0.95
N THR A 22 -1.80 -10.24 -1.49
CA THR A 22 -2.83 -10.20 -2.53
C THR A 22 -2.36 -10.88 -3.81
N ALA A 23 -1.13 -10.63 -4.28
CA ALA A 23 -0.57 -11.27 -5.47
C ALA A 23 -0.46 -12.79 -5.30
N ILE A 24 0.08 -13.24 -4.19
CA ILE A 24 0.22 -14.66 -3.86
C ILE A 24 -1.16 -15.33 -3.81
N GLY A 25 -2.11 -14.77 -3.06
CA GLY A 25 -3.45 -15.31 -2.95
C GLY A 25 -4.20 -15.34 -4.28
N MET A 26 -4.01 -14.34 -5.15
CA MET A 26 -4.62 -14.31 -6.48
C MET A 26 -4.05 -15.39 -7.39
N THR A 27 -2.73 -15.63 -7.34
CA THR A 27 -2.08 -16.73 -8.07
C THR A 27 -2.57 -18.08 -7.56
N GLU A 28 -2.73 -18.24 -6.25
CA GLU A 28 -3.23 -19.46 -5.63
C GLU A 28 -4.69 -19.75 -6.03
N ASP A 29 -5.55 -18.74 -6.04
CA ASP A 29 -6.96 -18.84 -6.46
C ASP A 29 -7.08 -19.25 -7.93
N LEU A 30 -6.16 -18.79 -8.79
CA LEU A 30 -6.05 -19.23 -10.18
C LEU A 30 -5.74 -20.72 -10.26
N HIS A 31 -4.71 -21.19 -9.55
CA HIS A 31 -4.27 -22.58 -9.58
C HIS A 31 -5.30 -23.55 -8.99
N LYS A 32 -6.08 -23.11 -8.01
CA LYS A 32 -7.17 -23.91 -7.41
C LYS A 32 -8.44 -23.96 -8.24
N GLY A 33 -8.49 -23.26 -9.39
CA GLY A 33 -9.68 -23.19 -10.26
C GLY A 33 -10.86 -22.46 -9.62
N ILE A 34 -10.62 -21.66 -8.57
CA ILE A 34 -11.66 -20.87 -7.89
C ILE A 34 -12.23 -19.83 -8.87
N ILE A 35 -11.37 -19.26 -9.70
CA ILE A 35 -11.76 -18.30 -10.74
C ILE A 35 -12.68 -18.95 -11.77
N ASP A 36 -12.45 -20.20 -12.14
CA ASP A 36 -13.32 -20.93 -13.08
C ASP A 36 -14.71 -21.19 -12.51
N ARG A 37 -14.82 -21.41 -11.18
CA ARG A 37 -16.12 -21.49 -10.50
C ARG A 37 -16.89 -20.17 -10.53
N PHE A 38 -16.21 -19.04 -10.31
CA PHE A 38 -16.86 -17.71 -10.41
C PHE A 38 -17.30 -17.39 -11.84
N ARG A 39 -16.62 -17.96 -12.85
CA ARG A 39 -16.97 -17.78 -14.28
C ARG A 39 -18.30 -18.46 -14.65
N SER A 40 -18.68 -19.53 -13.97
CA SER A 40 -19.97 -20.20 -14.20
C SER A 40 -21.17 -19.45 -13.61
N LEU A 41 -20.91 -18.41 -12.79
CA LEU A 41 -21.96 -17.60 -12.18
C LEU A 41 -22.27 -16.37 -13.07
N PRO A 42 -23.54 -15.93 -13.13
CA PRO A 42 -23.94 -14.74 -13.91
C PRO A 42 -23.55 -13.44 -13.19
N MET A 43 -22.22 -13.24 -12.98
CA MET A 43 -21.67 -12.07 -12.30
C MET A 43 -20.76 -11.26 -13.22
N ALA A 44 -20.71 -9.93 -13.01
CA ALA A 44 -19.76 -9.09 -13.70
C ALA A 44 -18.33 -9.47 -13.32
N ARG A 45 -17.45 -9.68 -14.30
CA ARG A 45 -16.05 -10.10 -14.10
C ARG A 45 -15.26 -9.12 -13.20
N SER A 46 -15.56 -7.84 -13.30
CA SER A 46 -14.97 -6.80 -12.43
C SER A 46 -15.44 -6.92 -10.97
N ALA A 47 -16.66 -7.43 -10.74
CA ALA A 47 -17.21 -7.57 -9.39
C ALA A 47 -16.41 -8.55 -8.53
N VAL A 48 -15.86 -9.62 -9.12
CA VAL A 48 -15.02 -10.60 -8.43
C VAL A 48 -13.72 -9.95 -7.95
N LEU A 49 -13.06 -9.20 -8.83
CA LEU A 49 -11.80 -8.50 -8.48
C LEU A 49 -12.03 -7.39 -7.45
N PHE A 50 -13.13 -6.66 -7.61
CA PHE A 50 -13.50 -5.61 -6.67
C PHE A 50 -13.82 -6.18 -5.28
N GLY A 51 -14.58 -7.29 -5.24
CA GLY A 51 -14.87 -8.00 -4.00
C GLY A 51 -13.61 -8.51 -3.31
N ARG A 52 -12.65 -9.03 -4.07
CA ARG A 52 -11.33 -9.43 -3.54
C ARG A 52 -10.59 -8.23 -2.93
N SER A 53 -10.49 -7.12 -3.66
CA SER A 53 -9.81 -5.92 -3.17
C SER A 53 -10.47 -5.34 -1.91
N ILE A 54 -11.80 -5.40 -1.80
CA ILE A 54 -12.51 -5.00 -0.57
C ILE A 54 -12.18 -5.94 0.59
N SER A 55 -12.17 -7.26 0.34
CA SER A 55 -11.79 -8.24 1.36
C SER A 55 -10.37 -8.02 1.86
N ASP A 56 -9.44 -7.71 0.95
CA ASP A 56 -8.05 -7.38 1.29
C ASP A 56 -7.98 -6.10 2.15
N VAL A 57 -8.79 -5.07 1.84
CA VAL A 57 -8.86 -3.85 2.65
C VAL A 57 -9.39 -4.14 4.06
N VAL A 58 -10.42 -4.96 4.20
CA VAL A 58 -10.97 -5.35 5.52
C VAL A 58 -9.92 -6.11 6.32
N TYR A 59 -9.23 -7.06 5.69
CA TYR A 59 -8.15 -7.82 6.33
C TYR A 59 -7.00 -6.91 6.78
N ASN A 60 -6.54 -6.02 5.88
CA ASN A 60 -5.49 -5.06 6.18
C ASN A 60 -5.92 -4.02 7.22
N GLY A 61 -7.20 -3.65 7.24
CA GLY A 61 -7.79 -2.81 8.28
C GLY A 61 -7.69 -3.47 9.67
N GLY A 62 -7.92 -4.78 9.74
CA GLY A 62 -7.73 -5.55 10.97
C GLY A 62 -6.27 -5.58 11.43
N ILE A 63 -5.33 -5.80 10.52
CA ILE A 63 -3.89 -5.74 10.81
C ILE A 63 -3.49 -4.33 11.28
N LEU A 64 -3.95 -3.30 10.58
CA LEU A 64 -3.67 -1.91 10.93
C LEU A 64 -4.20 -1.56 12.33
N LEU A 65 -5.40 -2.02 12.67
CA LEU A 65 -5.98 -1.85 14.01
C LEU A 65 -5.09 -2.48 15.08
N VAL A 66 -4.66 -3.71 14.90
CA VAL A 66 -3.75 -4.41 15.84
C VAL A 66 -2.43 -3.65 15.98
N LEU A 67 -1.86 -3.18 14.86
CA LEU A 67 -0.62 -2.40 14.86
C LEU A 67 -0.79 -1.05 15.58
N MET A 68 -1.91 -0.36 15.38
CA MET A 68 -2.21 0.89 16.08
C MET A 68 -2.37 0.69 17.58
N LEU A 69 -3.10 -0.36 17.99
CA LEU A 69 -3.23 -0.72 19.41
C LEU A 69 -1.87 -1.04 20.03
N SER A 70 -1.03 -1.80 19.32
CA SER A 70 0.34 -2.09 19.75
C SER A 70 1.19 -0.82 19.83
N GLY A 71 1.02 0.10 18.87
CA GLY A 71 1.68 1.40 18.85
C GLY A 71 1.34 2.25 20.07
N PHE A 72 0.07 2.31 20.45
CA PHE A 72 -0.36 3.03 21.67
C PHE A 72 0.28 2.43 22.93
N VAL A 73 0.39 1.10 23.02
CA VAL A 73 1.04 0.43 24.17
C VAL A 73 2.52 0.78 24.25
N VAL A 74 3.22 0.95 23.11
CA VAL A 74 4.65 1.29 23.04
C VAL A 74 4.90 2.80 23.18
N GLY A 75 3.84 3.62 23.33
CA GLY A 75 3.95 5.05 23.55
C GLY A 75 3.85 5.91 22.29
N TRP A 76 3.33 5.35 21.17
CA TRP A 76 2.93 6.17 20.03
C TRP A 76 1.67 6.94 20.38
N SER A 77 1.58 8.18 19.94
CA SER A 77 0.42 9.04 20.19
C SER A 77 0.03 9.86 18.96
N VAL A 78 -1.24 10.21 18.90
CA VAL A 78 -1.78 11.13 17.89
C VAL A 78 -2.04 12.47 18.57
N ASN A 79 -1.33 13.50 18.13
CA ASN A 79 -1.31 14.81 18.79
C ASN A 79 -2.24 15.83 18.11
N SER A 80 -2.86 15.49 16.97
CA SER A 80 -3.63 16.41 16.12
C SER A 80 -5.15 16.31 16.28
N GLY A 81 -5.64 15.42 17.15
CA GLY A 81 -7.07 15.26 17.39
C GLY A 81 -7.76 14.17 16.55
N PRO A 82 -9.04 13.85 16.86
CA PRO A 82 -9.72 12.66 16.34
C PRO A 82 -10.03 12.74 14.85
N VAL A 83 -10.30 13.91 14.30
CA VAL A 83 -10.61 14.09 12.87
C VAL A 83 -9.38 13.76 12.02
N ALA A 84 -8.22 14.29 12.38
CA ALA A 84 -6.96 14.02 11.69
C ALA A 84 -6.57 12.55 11.82
N PHE A 85 -6.84 11.91 12.94
CA PHE A 85 -6.67 10.48 13.12
C PHE A 85 -7.51 9.68 12.12
N VAL A 86 -8.80 9.96 12.02
CA VAL A 86 -9.71 9.26 11.09
C VAL A 86 -9.29 9.47 9.63
N ILE A 87 -8.90 10.69 9.24
CA ILE A 87 -8.41 10.99 7.88
C ILE A 87 -7.16 10.15 7.57
N GLY A 88 -6.22 10.05 8.50
CA GLY A 88 -5.02 9.22 8.33
C GLY A 88 -5.35 7.74 8.17
N VAL A 89 -6.27 7.21 8.98
CA VAL A 89 -6.75 5.81 8.87
C VAL A 89 -7.41 5.57 7.52
N LEU A 90 -8.29 6.45 7.07
CA LEU A 90 -8.91 6.35 5.74
C LEU A 90 -7.87 6.42 4.63
N GLY A 91 -6.84 7.26 4.77
CA GLY A 91 -5.70 7.32 3.86
C GLY A 91 -4.94 5.99 3.78
N CYS A 92 -4.70 5.34 4.92
CA CYS A 92 -4.09 4.00 4.98
C CYS A 92 -4.95 2.96 4.26
N LEU A 93 -6.26 2.95 4.48
CA LEU A 93 -7.18 1.99 3.83
C LEU A 93 -7.28 2.24 2.32
N ALA A 94 -7.34 3.50 1.89
CA ALA A 94 -7.33 3.88 0.48
C ALA A 94 -6.02 3.46 -0.21
N TYR A 95 -4.89 3.63 0.46
CA TYR A 95 -3.59 3.16 -0.01
C TYR A 95 -3.54 1.63 -0.12
N ALA A 96 -4.00 0.92 0.90
CA ALA A 96 -4.10 -0.54 0.88
C ALA A 96 -4.97 -1.03 -0.29
N PHE A 97 -6.09 -0.35 -0.56
CA PHE A 97 -6.94 -0.63 -1.71
C PHE A 97 -6.20 -0.40 -3.05
N ALA A 98 -5.49 0.71 -3.19
CA ALA A 98 -4.71 0.97 -4.40
C ALA A 98 -3.61 -0.08 -4.61
N MET A 99 -2.87 -0.40 -3.55
CA MET A 99 -1.80 -1.41 -3.59
C MET A 99 -2.33 -2.82 -3.88
N SER A 100 -3.53 -3.17 -3.43
CA SER A 100 -4.14 -4.47 -3.73
C SER A 100 -4.34 -4.69 -5.24
N TRP A 101 -4.61 -3.64 -6.01
CA TRP A 101 -4.75 -3.75 -7.47
C TRP A 101 -3.44 -4.07 -8.19
N ILE A 102 -2.30 -3.61 -7.65
CA ILE A 102 -0.97 -4.05 -8.13
C ILE A 102 -0.84 -5.55 -7.87
N GLY A 103 -1.19 -6.00 -6.66
CA GLY A 103 -1.18 -7.41 -6.29
C GLY A 103 -2.09 -8.27 -7.17
N VAL A 104 -3.31 -7.82 -7.41
CA VAL A 104 -4.26 -8.50 -8.32
C VAL A 104 -3.66 -8.67 -9.72
N TRP A 105 -3.15 -7.58 -10.31
CA TRP A 105 -2.56 -7.63 -11.64
C TRP A 105 -1.34 -8.56 -11.71
N LEU A 106 -0.44 -8.49 -10.75
CA LEU A 106 0.72 -9.39 -10.66
C LEU A 106 0.28 -10.84 -10.52
N GLY A 107 -0.62 -11.12 -9.59
CA GLY A 107 -1.10 -12.49 -9.32
C GLY A 107 -1.79 -13.15 -10.51
N LEU A 108 -2.45 -12.36 -11.37
CA LEU A 108 -3.05 -12.86 -12.62
C LEU A 108 -2.04 -13.15 -13.73
N ARG A 109 -0.81 -12.64 -13.63
CA ARG A 109 0.22 -12.75 -14.68
C ARG A 109 1.32 -13.73 -14.34
N LEU A 110 1.50 -14.05 -13.06
CA LEU A 110 2.62 -14.87 -12.62
C LEU A 110 2.28 -16.36 -12.66
N PRO A 111 3.24 -17.22 -13.04
CA PRO A 111 2.98 -18.63 -13.36
C PRO A 111 2.86 -19.52 -12.12
N SER A 112 3.36 -19.10 -10.95
CA SER A 112 3.28 -19.86 -9.71
C SER A 112 3.32 -18.97 -8.48
N VAL A 113 2.90 -19.53 -7.35
CA VAL A 113 2.89 -18.87 -6.04
C VAL A 113 4.32 -18.47 -5.62
N GLU A 114 5.30 -19.33 -5.88
CA GLU A 114 6.71 -19.06 -5.56
C GLU A 114 7.24 -17.88 -6.36
N VAL A 115 6.92 -17.82 -7.66
CA VAL A 115 7.31 -16.69 -8.50
C VAL A 115 6.60 -15.42 -8.08
N ALA A 116 5.32 -15.50 -7.70
CA ALA A 116 4.57 -14.36 -7.19
C ALA A 116 5.22 -13.79 -5.91
N GLN A 117 5.64 -14.67 -5.02
CA GLN A 117 6.35 -14.28 -3.80
C GLN A 117 7.69 -13.61 -4.12
N GLN A 118 8.51 -14.22 -4.96
CA GLN A 118 9.84 -13.67 -5.32
C GLN A 118 9.74 -12.31 -6.01
N VAL A 119 8.88 -12.18 -7.01
CA VAL A 119 8.68 -10.91 -7.74
C VAL A 119 8.17 -9.82 -6.82
N SER A 120 7.20 -10.14 -5.95
CA SER A 120 6.68 -9.18 -4.99
C SER A 120 7.78 -8.65 -4.05
N PHE A 121 8.63 -9.53 -3.52
CA PHE A 121 9.73 -9.11 -2.65
C PHE A 121 10.79 -8.28 -3.41
N ILE A 122 11.13 -8.66 -4.64
CA ILE A 122 12.09 -7.89 -5.48
C ILE A 122 11.61 -6.45 -5.70
N VAL A 123 10.30 -6.23 -5.82
CA VAL A 123 9.73 -4.89 -6.03
C VAL A 123 9.54 -4.13 -4.71
N ILE A 124 8.99 -4.79 -3.69
CA ILE A 124 8.58 -4.13 -2.44
C ILE A 124 9.79 -3.78 -1.57
N LEU A 125 10.82 -4.63 -1.51
CA LEU A 125 11.98 -4.34 -0.67
C LEU A 125 12.70 -3.05 -1.06
N PRO A 126 13.10 -2.82 -2.33
CA PRO A 126 13.69 -1.54 -2.70
C PRO A 126 12.74 -0.36 -2.45
N LEU A 127 11.46 -0.51 -2.77
CA LEU A 127 10.45 0.53 -2.55
C LEU A 127 10.37 0.96 -1.08
N THR A 128 10.47 0.00 -0.17
CA THR A 128 10.38 0.25 1.28
C THR A 128 11.69 0.78 1.85
N PHE A 129 12.83 0.21 1.42
CA PHE A 129 14.15 0.65 1.91
C PHE A 129 14.57 2.02 1.36
N ILE A 130 14.16 2.34 0.13
CA ILE A 130 14.36 3.67 -0.47
C ILE A 130 13.15 4.56 -0.09
N SER A 131 12.87 4.68 1.19
CA SER A 131 11.79 5.50 1.71
C SER A 131 12.18 6.14 3.04
N ASN A 132 11.36 7.05 3.54
CA ASN A 132 11.55 7.72 4.83
C ASN A 132 10.99 6.93 6.03
N VAL A 133 10.69 5.64 5.85
CA VAL A 133 10.11 4.81 6.93
C VAL A 133 11.08 4.70 8.10
N PHE A 134 12.31 4.27 7.83
CA PHE A 134 13.33 3.99 8.86
C PHE A 134 14.35 5.10 9.01
N VAL A 135 14.68 5.78 7.91
CA VAL A 135 15.79 6.72 7.82
C VAL A 135 15.30 8.03 7.17
N PRO A 136 15.63 9.20 7.76
CA PRO A 136 15.31 10.47 7.13
C PRO A 136 15.94 10.62 5.75
N ILE A 137 15.19 11.13 4.77
CA ILE A 137 15.64 11.26 3.38
C ILE A 137 16.94 12.05 3.26
N GLY A 138 17.12 13.10 4.08
CA GLY A 138 18.33 13.93 4.07
C GLY A 138 19.64 13.19 4.43
N THR A 139 19.55 11.97 4.96
CA THR A 139 20.72 11.13 5.25
C THR A 139 21.10 10.22 4.08
N LEU A 140 20.25 10.13 3.06
CA LEU A 140 20.54 9.37 1.84
C LEU A 140 21.50 10.12 0.92
N PRO A 141 22.22 9.42 0.03
CA PRO A 141 23.00 10.06 -1.02
C PRO A 141 22.16 11.03 -1.85
N GLU A 142 22.73 12.18 -2.26
CA GLU A 142 22.00 13.25 -2.95
C GLU A 142 21.20 12.79 -4.17
N TRP A 143 21.75 11.88 -4.97
CA TRP A 143 21.09 11.33 -6.16
C TRP A 143 19.86 10.46 -5.83
N LEU A 144 19.80 9.90 -4.61
CA LEU A 144 18.71 9.02 -4.16
C LEU A 144 17.59 9.80 -3.48
N GLN A 145 17.88 10.97 -2.93
CA GLN A 145 16.90 11.79 -2.20
C GLN A 145 15.64 12.12 -3.02
N PRO A 146 15.73 12.57 -4.30
CA PRO A 146 14.53 12.82 -5.10
C PRO A 146 13.68 11.55 -5.33
N ILE A 147 14.33 10.41 -5.55
CA ILE A 147 13.64 9.13 -5.74
C ILE A 147 12.90 8.75 -4.46
N ALA A 148 13.56 8.87 -3.32
CA ALA A 148 12.96 8.60 -2.02
C ALA A 148 11.83 9.59 -1.68
N ALA A 149 11.95 10.85 -2.04
CA ALA A 149 10.94 11.87 -1.78
C ALA A 149 9.65 11.62 -2.57
N TRP A 150 9.74 11.23 -3.84
CA TRP A 150 8.59 10.91 -4.69
C TRP A 150 8.04 9.50 -4.50
N ASN A 151 8.69 8.67 -3.70
CA ASN A 151 8.24 7.31 -3.42
C ASN A 151 6.86 7.32 -2.71
N PRO A 152 5.86 6.54 -3.19
CA PRO A 152 4.53 6.50 -2.58
C PRO A 152 4.53 6.06 -1.11
N VAL A 153 5.48 5.23 -0.70
CA VAL A 153 5.67 4.84 0.70
C VAL A 153 6.12 6.03 1.54
N SER A 154 7.05 6.84 1.01
CA SER A 154 7.55 8.05 1.69
C SER A 154 6.47 9.12 1.82
N THR A 155 5.73 9.36 0.75
CA THR A 155 4.70 10.41 0.73
C THR A 155 3.55 10.09 1.67
N LEU A 156 3.08 8.85 1.71
CA LEU A 156 2.06 8.44 2.68
C LEU A 156 2.59 8.51 4.12
N THR A 157 3.81 8.04 4.36
CA THR A 157 4.43 8.11 5.70
C THR A 157 4.54 9.56 6.18
N ALA A 158 4.99 10.47 5.30
CA ALA A 158 5.04 11.90 5.60
C ALA A 158 3.66 12.50 5.87
N SER A 159 2.66 12.12 5.05
CA SER A 159 1.25 12.54 5.23
C SER A 159 0.69 12.12 6.59
N LEU A 160 0.95 10.88 7.00
CA LEU A 160 0.49 10.38 8.30
C LEU A 160 1.17 11.09 9.46
N ARG A 161 2.49 11.35 9.36
CA ARG A 161 3.22 12.10 10.38
C ARG A 161 2.68 13.51 10.53
N GLU A 162 2.41 14.19 9.43
CA GLU A 162 1.81 15.52 9.44
C GLU A 162 0.39 15.49 10.02
N LEU A 163 -0.47 14.59 9.52
CA LEU A 163 -1.86 14.46 9.99
C LEU A 163 -1.94 14.12 11.47
N TRP A 164 -1.03 13.30 11.98
CA TRP A 164 -1.08 12.85 13.39
C TRP A 164 -0.20 13.69 14.34
N GLY A 165 0.45 14.74 13.82
CA GLY A 165 1.31 15.60 14.62
C GLY A 165 2.57 14.88 15.14
N ASN A 166 3.06 13.90 14.37
CA ASN A 166 4.28 13.17 14.69
C ASN A 166 5.51 13.84 14.05
N PRO A 167 6.73 13.60 14.56
CA PRO A 167 7.97 14.15 13.98
C PRO A 167 8.12 13.75 12.52
N ASN A 168 8.28 14.74 11.62
CA ASN A 168 8.40 14.52 10.19
C ASN A 168 9.67 15.23 9.63
N PRO A 169 10.85 14.61 9.75
CA PRO A 169 12.09 15.15 9.19
C PRO A 169 12.17 14.91 7.68
N PHE A 170 11.14 15.34 6.95
CA PHE A 170 11.13 15.33 5.49
C PHE A 170 11.98 16.51 4.98
N PRO A 171 12.65 16.41 3.81
CA PRO A 171 13.34 17.56 3.23
C PRO A 171 12.38 18.75 3.14
N SER A 172 12.85 19.93 3.56
CA SER A 172 12.02 21.14 3.60
C SER A 172 11.74 21.75 2.22
N GLU A 173 12.22 21.14 1.14
CA GLU A 173 12.12 21.66 -0.21
C GLU A 173 11.48 20.64 -1.17
N GLY A 174 10.61 21.16 -2.05
CA GLY A 174 9.98 20.40 -3.12
C GLY A 174 8.53 19.98 -2.83
N ILE A 175 7.80 19.70 -3.94
CA ILE A 175 6.37 19.40 -3.92
C ILE A 175 5.99 18.25 -2.95
N PRO A 176 6.74 17.12 -2.89
CA PRO A 176 6.40 16.05 -1.94
C PRO A 176 6.56 16.44 -0.47
N ALA A 177 7.44 17.42 -0.16
CA ALA A 177 7.65 17.90 1.18
C ALA A 177 6.57 18.94 1.59
N GLU A 178 6.17 19.80 0.66
CA GLU A 178 5.18 20.85 0.91
C GLU A 178 3.74 20.31 0.90
N TYR A 179 3.46 19.30 0.05
CA TYR A 179 2.11 18.76 -0.16
C TYR A 179 2.09 17.23 -0.14
N PRO A 180 2.54 16.56 0.94
CA PRO A 180 2.65 15.10 0.96
C PRO A 180 1.31 14.40 0.78
N VAL A 181 0.23 14.94 1.33
CA VAL A 181 -1.13 14.40 1.20
C VAL A 181 -1.60 14.42 -0.25
N LEU A 182 -1.39 15.53 -0.96
CA LEU A 182 -1.79 15.65 -2.38
C LEU A 182 -0.99 14.70 -3.26
N VAL A 183 0.31 14.58 -3.04
CA VAL A 183 1.17 13.65 -3.79
C VAL A 183 0.76 12.20 -3.51
N THR A 184 0.43 11.87 -2.28
CA THR A 184 -0.07 10.54 -1.92
C THR A 184 -1.40 10.23 -2.62
N MET A 185 -2.34 11.17 -2.63
CA MET A 185 -3.61 11.02 -3.38
C MET A 185 -3.35 10.85 -4.88
N GLY A 186 -2.41 11.63 -5.44
CA GLY A 186 -1.97 11.50 -6.82
C GLY A 186 -1.45 10.10 -7.13
N TRP A 187 -0.61 9.52 -6.26
CA TRP A 187 -0.12 8.15 -6.40
C TRP A 187 -1.25 7.12 -6.35
N MET A 188 -2.19 7.24 -5.42
CA MET A 188 -3.35 6.33 -5.36
C MET A 188 -4.16 6.36 -6.64
N VAL A 189 -4.42 7.55 -7.19
CA VAL A 189 -5.13 7.72 -8.47
C VAL A 189 -4.35 7.11 -9.62
N VAL A 190 -3.05 7.36 -9.72
CA VAL A 190 -2.18 6.81 -10.77
C VAL A 190 -2.14 5.28 -10.71
N ILE A 191 -1.94 4.72 -9.52
CA ILE A 191 -1.91 3.27 -9.31
C ILE A 191 -3.24 2.65 -9.74
N LEU A 192 -4.36 3.18 -9.29
CA LEU A 192 -5.69 2.69 -9.65
C LEU A 192 -5.97 2.85 -11.14
N ALA A 193 -5.65 3.99 -11.75
CA ALA A 193 -5.87 4.25 -13.16
C ALA A 193 -5.07 3.32 -14.07
N ILE A 194 -3.91 2.84 -13.63
CA ILE A 194 -3.06 1.90 -14.39
C ILE A 194 -3.45 0.46 -14.08
N PHE A 195 -3.43 0.07 -12.80
CA PHE A 195 -3.51 -1.35 -12.43
C PHE A 195 -4.92 -1.91 -12.37
N ALA A 196 -5.95 -1.10 -12.12
CA ALA A 196 -7.33 -1.59 -12.15
C ALA A 196 -7.77 -2.00 -13.57
N PRO A 197 -7.58 -1.18 -14.63
CA PRO A 197 -7.85 -1.63 -15.99
C PRO A 197 -6.98 -2.81 -16.44
N LEU A 198 -5.69 -2.81 -16.06
CA LEU A 198 -4.78 -3.91 -16.37
C LEU A 198 -5.20 -5.21 -15.69
N GLY A 199 -5.61 -5.17 -14.43
CA GLY A 199 -6.15 -6.30 -13.70
C GLY A 199 -7.41 -6.86 -14.36
N VAL A 200 -8.38 -6.00 -14.68
CA VAL A 200 -9.62 -6.41 -15.37
C VAL A 200 -9.33 -7.00 -16.75
N ARG A 201 -8.42 -6.40 -17.52
CA ARG A 201 -8.01 -6.94 -18.83
C ARG A 201 -7.34 -8.30 -18.70
N SER A 202 -6.42 -8.46 -17.74
CA SER A 202 -5.74 -9.74 -17.48
C SER A 202 -6.74 -10.83 -17.08
N TYR A 203 -7.69 -10.51 -16.22
CA TYR A 203 -8.74 -11.43 -15.83
C TYR A 203 -9.62 -11.85 -17.04
N ARG A 204 -9.93 -10.92 -17.95
CA ARG A 204 -10.65 -11.21 -19.17
C ARG A 204 -9.87 -12.11 -20.14
N SER A 205 -8.55 -11.93 -20.27
CA SER A 205 -7.70 -12.72 -21.18
C SER A 205 -7.55 -14.18 -20.73
N ILE A 206 -7.58 -14.44 -19.44
CA ILE A 206 -7.57 -15.79 -18.88
C ILE A 206 -8.94 -16.47 -19.10
N SER A 207 -9.96 -15.67 -19.32
CA SER A 207 -11.35 -16.13 -19.49
C SER A 207 -11.77 -16.43 -20.93
N ASN A 208 -10.89 -16.26 -21.89
CA ASN A 208 -11.07 -16.65 -23.29
C ASN A 208 -10.23 -17.87 -23.62
#